data_f3d99182a89e0e9a55c3d3bd01e6a7c5
#
_entry.id   f3d99182a89e0e9a55c3d3bd01e6a7c5
#
_cell.length_a   1.000
_cell.length_b   1.000
_cell.length_c   1.000
_cell.angle_alpha   90.00
_cell.angle_beta   90.00
_cell.angle_gamma   90.00
#
_symmetry.space_group_name_H-M   'P 1'
#
loop_
_entity.id
_entity.type
_entity.pdbx_description
1 polymer ?
#
loop_
_entity_poly.entity_id
_entity_poly.type
_entity_poly.pdbx_seq_one_letter_code
_entity_poly.pdbx_strand_id
1 'polypeptide(L)' 'MTNVIVMLEAEDIARSQRIDARNKAITLLPSAFGARDIEDHYMRMFAFNMEMTQKYGLPADGNWYIDSDTGAVVRDD' A
#
# COMPACT_ATOMS: atom_id res chain seq x y z
N MET A 1 -8.02 13.53 -13.59
CA MET A 1 -7.40 12.55 -14.51
C MET A 1 -6.35 11.75 -13.76
N THR A 2 -6.35 10.44 -13.96
CA THR A 2 -5.42 9.56 -13.24
C THR A 2 -4.14 9.39 -14.04
N ASN A 3 -3.00 9.65 -13.41
CA ASN A 3 -1.69 9.51 -14.03
C ASN A 3 -0.88 8.43 -13.34
N VAL A 4 -0.24 7.57 -14.14
CA VAL A 4 0.72 6.60 -13.63
C VAL A 4 2.06 7.31 -13.41
N ILE A 5 2.56 7.27 -12.18
CA ILE A 5 3.84 7.86 -11.81
C ILE A 5 4.97 6.90 -12.16
N VAL A 6 4.83 5.64 -11.73
CA VAL A 6 5.85 4.60 -11.90
C VAL A 6 5.19 3.23 -11.77
N MET A 7 5.84 2.22 -12.33
CA MET A 7 5.45 0.81 -12.13
C MET A 7 6.37 0.19 -11.10
N LEU A 8 5.78 -0.52 -10.14
CA LEU A 8 6.54 -1.24 -9.13
C LEU A 8 7.24 -2.46 -9.73
N GLU A 9 8.35 -2.84 -9.15
CA GLU A 9 9.00 -4.12 -9.44
C GLU A 9 8.12 -5.28 -8.95
N ALA A 10 8.27 -6.44 -9.56
CA ALA A 10 7.44 -7.62 -9.28
C ALA A 10 7.42 -7.98 -7.79
N GLU A 11 8.55 -7.89 -7.10
CA GLU A 11 8.66 -8.15 -5.68
C GLU A 11 7.78 -7.20 -4.85
N ASP A 12 7.78 -5.93 -5.21
CA ASP A 12 7.01 -4.90 -4.51
C ASP A 12 5.53 -5.00 -4.83
N ILE A 13 5.17 -5.42 -6.03
CA ILE A 13 3.78 -5.73 -6.38
C ILE A 13 3.24 -6.84 -5.48
N ALA A 14 4.01 -7.92 -5.30
CA ALA A 14 3.61 -9.03 -4.44
C ALA A 14 3.44 -8.59 -2.99
N ARG A 15 4.32 -7.74 -2.49
CA ARG A 15 4.23 -7.16 -1.14
C ARG A 15 2.96 -6.30 -0.99
N SER A 16 2.69 -5.47 -1.97
CA SER A 16 1.50 -4.62 -2.00
C SER A 16 0.21 -5.45 -1.98
N GLN A 17 0.17 -6.52 -2.75
CA GLN A 17 -0.98 -7.42 -2.79
C GLN A 17 -1.23 -8.10 -1.44
N ARG A 18 -0.19 -8.51 -0.73
CA ARG A 18 -0.31 -9.11 0.60
C ARG A 18 -0.85 -8.10 1.62
N ILE A 19 -0.36 -6.87 1.58
CA ILE A 19 -0.83 -5.80 2.47
C ILE A 19 -2.29 -5.49 2.18
N ASP A 20 -2.67 -5.39 0.92
CA ASP A 20 -4.04 -5.10 0.51
C ASP A 20 -5.01 -6.21 0.92
N ALA A 21 -4.61 -7.47 0.75
CA ALA A 21 -5.41 -8.61 1.17
C ALA A 21 -5.65 -8.62 2.70
N ARG A 22 -4.62 -8.31 3.47
CA ARG A 22 -4.74 -8.21 4.93
C ARG A 22 -5.64 -7.04 5.34
N ASN A 23 -5.52 -5.90 4.66
CA ASN A 23 -6.35 -4.75 4.90
C ASN A 23 -7.85 -5.07 4.65
N LYS A 24 -8.15 -5.75 3.57
CA LYS A 24 -9.51 -6.19 3.27
C LYS A 24 -10.05 -7.14 4.33
N ALA A 25 -9.24 -8.10 4.77
CA ALA A 25 -9.63 -9.04 5.82
C ALA A 25 -9.98 -8.32 7.13
N ILE A 26 -9.15 -7.37 7.55
CA ILE A 26 -9.39 -6.58 8.76
C ILE A 26 -10.65 -5.73 8.62
N THR A 27 -10.87 -5.13 7.47
CA THR A 27 -12.05 -4.28 7.20
C THR A 27 -13.34 -5.09 7.22
N LEU A 28 -13.32 -6.32 6.67
CA LEU A 28 -14.51 -7.17 6.59
C LEU A 28 -14.83 -7.86 7.91
N LEU A 29 -13.82 -8.26 8.67
CA LEU A 29 -13.99 -9.02 9.92
C LEU A 29 -13.10 -8.44 11.02
N PRO A 30 -13.33 -7.17 11.43
CA PRO A 30 -12.46 -6.54 12.44
C PRO A 30 -12.45 -7.28 13.78
N SER A 31 -13.54 -7.95 14.13
CA SER A 31 -13.65 -8.71 15.38
C SER A 31 -12.79 -9.98 15.41
N ALA A 32 -12.32 -10.45 14.24
CA ALA A 32 -11.44 -11.60 14.15
C ALA A 32 -9.99 -11.26 14.49
N PHE A 33 -9.67 -9.97 14.63
CA PHE A 33 -8.31 -9.48 14.87
C PHE A 33 -8.23 -8.76 16.20
N GLY A 34 -7.15 -8.99 16.96
CA GLY A 34 -6.88 -8.24 18.17
C GLY A 34 -6.40 -6.82 17.86
N ALA A 35 -6.48 -5.94 18.87
CA ALA A 35 -6.03 -4.56 18.71
C ALA A 35 -4.56 -4.48 18.28
N ARG A 36 -3.71 -5.38 18.79
CA ARG A 36 -2.29 -5.44 18.40
C ARG A 36 -2.09 -5.82 16.95
N ASP A 37 -2.91 -6.74 16.43
CA ASP A 37 -2.81 -7.18 15.04
C ASP A 37 -3.18 -6.06 14.09
N ILE A 38 -4.21 -5.29 14.44
CA ILE A 38 -4.66 -4.14 13.64
C ILE A 38 -3.59 -3.04 13.66
N GLU A 39 -3.05 -2.73 14.82
CA GLU A 39 -1.98 -1.73 14.97
C GLU A 39 -0.74 -2.13 14.18
N ASP A 40 -0.31 -3.39 14.30
CA ASP A 40 0.83 -3.92 13.57
C ASP A 40 0.62 -3.82 12.06
N HIS A 41 -0.59 -4.10 11.59
CA HIS A 41 -0.93 -3.98 10.17
C HIS A 41 -0.74 -2.54 9.67
N TYR A 42 -1.25 -1.55 10.41
CA TYR A 42 -1.12 -0.15 10.02
C TYR A 42 0.33 0.32 10.06
N MET A 43 1.11 -0.14 11.02
CA MET A 43 2.54 0.15 11.08
C MET A 43 3.30 -0.43 9.88
N ARG A 44 2.95 -1.64 9.45
CA ARG A 44 3.54 -2.27 8.27
C ARG A 44 3.17 -1.54 6.99
N MET A 45 1.92 -1.09 6.87
CA MET A 45 1.47 -0.28 5.73
C MET A 45 2.26 1.02 5.66
N PHE A 46 2.41 1.69 6.78
CA PHE A 46 3.15 2.95 6.87
C PHE A 46 4.61 2.76 6.47
N ALA A 47 5.26 1.73 7.03
CA ALA A 47 6.64 1.41 6.72
C ALA A 47 6.83 1.09 5.24
N PHE A 48 5.91 0.32 4.66
CA PHE A 48 5.94 -0.01 3.24
C PHE A 48 5.82 1.26 2.38
N ASN A 49 4.88 2.13 2.71
CA ASN A 49 4.69 3.38 1.96
C ASN A 49 5.94 4.27 2.03
N MET A 50 6.59 4.35 3.19
CA MET A 50 7.83 5.10 3.33
C MET A 50 8.96 4.49 2.52
N GLU A 51 9.08 3.17 2.52
CA GLU A 51 10.08 2.46 1.73
C GLU A 51 9.86 2.71 0.23
N MET A 52 8.62 2.63 -0.23
CA MET A 52 8.29 2.88 -1.64
C MET A 52 8.55 4.34 -2.03
N THR A 53 8.23 5.27 -1.14
CA THR A 53 8.52 6.69 -1.35
C THR A 53 10.00 6.92 -1.60
N GLN A 54 10.86 6.28 -0.81
CA GLN A 54 12.30 6.41 -0.95
C GLN A 54 12.83 5.66 -2.18
N LYS A 55 12.37 4.44 -2.38
CA LYS A 55 12.87 3.58 -3.46
C LYS A 55 12.53 4.13 -4.84
N TYR A 56 11.32 4.66 -5.02
CA TYR A 56 10.82 5.11 -6.31
C TYR A 56 10.79 6.63 -6.46
N GLY A 57 11.23 7.36 -5.44
CA GLY A 57 11.21 8.82 -5.48
C GLY A 57 9.81 9.40 -5.57
N LEU A 58 8.86 8.84 -4.82
CA LEU A 58 7.47 9.26 -4.89
C LEU A 58 7.25 10.60 -4.19
N PRO A 59 6.17 11.35 -4.56
CA PRO A 59 5.88 12.62 -3.91
C PRO A 59 5.70 12.47 -2.40
N ALA A 60 6.38 13.34 -1.64
CA ALA A 60 6.35 13.31 -0.18
C ALA A 60 5.00 13.73 0.40
N ASP A 61 4.14 14.38 -0.40
CA ASP A 61 2.80 14.79 0.01
C ASP A 61 1.84 13.61 0.21
N GLY A 62 2.22 12.41 -0.24
CA GLY A 62 1.41 11.22 -0.11
C GLY A 62 0.19 11.17 -1.02
N ASN A 63 0.05 12.08 -1.96
CA ASN A 63 -1.09 12.13 -2.89
C ASN A 63 -0.93 11.12 -4.03
N TRP A 64 -0.75 9.86 -3.66
CA TRP A 64 -0.64 8.76 -4.60
C TRP A 64 -1.13 7.49 -3.93
N TYR A 65 -1.45 6.51 -4.74
CA TYR A 65 -1.81 5.18 -4.24
C TYR A 65 -1.27 4.11 -5.19
N ILE A 66 -1.18 2.90 -4.68
CA ILE A 66 -0.74 1.74 -5.46
C ILE A 66 -1.95 0.95 -5.91
N ASP A 67 -2.07 0.76 -7.22
CA ASP A 67 -3.03 -0.20 -7.77
C ASP A 67 -2.38 -1.58 -7.68
N SER A 68 -2.78 -2.36 -6.68
CA SER A 68 -2.16 -3.66 -6.43
C SER A 68 -2.46 -4.70 -7.52
N ASP A 69 -3.48 -4.49 -8.32
CA ASP A 69 -3.80 -5.39 -9.44
C ASP A 69 -2.80 -5.24 -10.58
N THR A 70 -2.35 -4.03 -10.85
CA THR A 70 -1.43 -3.74 -11.96
C THR A 70 -0.01 -3.46 -11.52
N GLY A 71 0.19 -3.07 -10.27
CA GLY A 71 1.48 -2.61 -9.75
C GLY A 71 1.82 -1.17 -10.10
N ALA A 72 0.87 -0.42 -10.63
CA ALA A 72 1.06 0.99 -10.95
C ALA A 72 0.94 1.87 -9.71
N VAL A 73 1.85 2.82 -9.55
CA VAL A 73 1.68 3.92 -8.60
C VAL A 73 0.96 5.04 -9.34
N VAL A 74 -0.16 5.45 -8.81
CA VAL A 74 -1.12 6.32 -9.50
C VAL A 74 -1.37 7.58 -8.69
N ARG A 75 -1.52 8.68 -9.38
CA ARG A 75 -1.89 9.97 -8.79
C ARG A 75 -3.09 10.53 -9.52
N ASP A 76 -4.08 11.01 -8.76
CA ASP A 76 -5.23 11.74 -9.28
C ASP A 76 -4.92 13.23 -9.27
N ASP A 77 -4.94 13.81 -10.46
CA ASP A 77 -4.77 15.25 -10.64
C ASP A 77 -6.06 15.89 -11.12
#